data_08debabf5c9dbe1c3b06c5f5c89018fa
#
_entry.id   08debabf5c9dbe1c3b06c5f5c89018fa
#
_cell.length_a   1.000
_cell.length_b   1.000
_cell.length_c   1.000
_cell.angle_alpha   90.00
_cell.angle_beta   90.00
_cell.angle_gamma   90.00
#
_symmetry.space_group_name_H-M   'P 1'
#
loop_
_entity.id
_entity.type
_entity.pdbx_description
1 polymer ?
#
loop_
_entity_poly.entity_id
_entity_poly.type
_entity_poly.pdbx_seq_one_letter_code
_entity_poly.pdbx_strand_id
1 'polypeptide(L)'
;ATNQLQEHDFDYRFKAAGVKAIICTADGDTAHQADIAEKDYGKPLIKLIVNGEREGWRSFDEEYKLYSTHYERTADAPCGDDLMLMFFTSGTSGYPKIAAHSYKYALGHFHTAKYWHNVDPDGLHFTISDTGWAKAMWGKLYGQWLCEAATFVYDFDRFDAADILPMFAKYHITTFCAPPTMLRMMIKQDISQYDFSSVKHMTTAGEALNPEVYRQFEKATGLQIMEGFGQTELTLMIANLMGNSHKLGSMGKPTPAYDVDILDPDGNPVPDGETGEIVVKTSDKVPCGLFAGYYKNKEKTDEVWHDG
;
A
#
# COMPACT_ATOMS: atom_id res chain seq x y z
N ALA A 1 10.53 -3.41 0.89
CA ALA A 1 10.65 -4.39 -0.19
C ALA A 1 10.21 -5.75 0.33
N THR A 2 9.77 -6.65 -0.54
CA THR A 2 9.41 -8.03 -0.17
C THR A 2 10.65 -8.81 0.24
N ASN A 3 10.47 -9.87 1.04
CA ASN A 3 11.51 -10.82 1.45
C ASN A 3 11.98 -11.77 0.34
N GLN A 4 11.38 -11.67 -0.85
CA GLN A 4 11.69 -12.51 -2.02
C GLN A 4 12.76 -11.92 -2.94
N LEU A 5 13.33 -10.75 -2.59
CA LEU A 5 14.33 -10.09 -3.42
C LEU A 5 15.62 -10.93 -3.50
N GLN A 6 16.16 -11.00 -4.72
CA GLN A 6 17.43 -11.64 -5.02
C GLN A 6 18.55 -10.59 -5.15
N GLU A 7 19.79 -11.04 -5.22
CA GLU A 7 20.98 -10.20 -5.36
C GLU A 7 20.82 -9.09 -6.41
N HIS A 8 20.44 -9.44 -7.64
CA HIS A 8 20.28 -8.48 -8.75
C HIS A 8 19.22 -7.41 -8.47
N ASP A 9 18.18 -7.76 -7.71
CA ASP A 9 17.14 -6.81 -7.27
C ASP A 9 17.69 -5.80 -6.28
N PHE A 10 18.51 -6.27 -5.34
CA PHE A 10 19.18 -5.41 -4.36
C PHE A 10 20.21 -4.52 -5.02
N ASP A 11 21.05 -5.06 -5.90
CA ASP A 11 22.08 -4.29 -6.61
C ASP A 11 21.45 -3.11 -7.39
N TYR A 12 20.40 -3.39 -8.14
CA TYR A 12 19.64 -2.35 -8.84
C TYR A 12 19.10 -1.29 -7.87
N ARG A 13 18.43 -1.70 -6.78
CA ARG A 13 17.82 -0.78 -5.81
C ARG A 13 18.86 0.06 -5.09
N PHE A 14 19.96 -0.53 -4.70
CA PHE A 14 21.05 0.19 -4.02
C PHE A 14 21.61 1.28 -4.92
N LYS A 15 21.87 0.98 -6.18
CA LYS A 15 22.40 1.93 -7.16
C LYS A 15 21.38 3.02 -7.53
N ALA A 16 20.16 2.63 -7.87
CA ALA A 16 19.12 3.54 -8.35
C ALA A 16 18.66 4.54 -7.28
N ALA A 17 18.44 4.08 -6.04
CA ALA A 17 18.00 4.93 -4.94
C ALA A 17 19.17 5.56 -4.16
N GLY A 18 20.40 5.07 -4.31
CA GLY A 18 21.54 5.52 -3.51
C GLY A 18 21.40 5.13 -2.04
N VAL A 19 21.05 3.86 -1.80
CA VAL A 19 20.77 3.33 -0.46
C VAL A 19 21.98 3.48 0.46
N LYS A 20 21.75 3.88 1.71
CA LYS A 20 22.79 4.07 2.74
C LYS A 20 22.64 3.08 3.90
N ALA A 21 21.43 2.56 4.10
CA ALA A 21 21.14 1.62 5.16
C ALA A 21 20.14 0.57 4.69
N ILE A 22 20.19 -0.61 5.27
CA ILE A 22 19.23 -1.69 5.04
C ILE A 22 18.84 -2.32 6.38
N ILE A 23 17.56 -2.67 6.50
CA ILE A 23 17.03 -3.44 7.63
C ILE A 23 16.41 -4.71 7.05
N CYS A 24 16.84 -5.87 7.53
CA CYS A 24 16.29 -7.18 7.16
C CYS A 24 15.90 -7.96 8.40
N THR A 25 14.97 -8.91 8.26
CA THR A 25 14.76 -9.96 9.25
C THR A 25 15.88 -11.01 9.14
N ALA A 26 16.11 -11.75 10.23
CA ALA A 26 17.11 -12.83 10.25
C ALA A 26 16.65 -14.08 9.48
N ASP A 27 15.33 -14.19 9.24
CA ASP A 27 14.71 -15.33 8.59
C ASP A 27 14.99 -15.34 7.09
N GLY A 28 15.07 -16.55 6.52
CA GLY A 28 15.21 -16.75 5.08
C GLY A 28 16.58 -16.28 4.55
N ASP A 29 16.61 -15.96 3.25
CA ASP A 29 17.84 -15.68 2.52
C ASP A 29 18.05 -14.19 2.19
N THR A 30 17.10 -13.33 2.56
CA THR A 30 17.07 -11.91 2.18
C THR A 30 18.35 -11.16 2.59
N ALA A 31 18.82 -11.34 3.82
CA ALA A 31 20.03 -10.69 4.31
C ALA A 31 21.30 -11.20 3.60
N HIS A 32 21.32 -12.48 3.20
CA HIS A 32 22.42 -13.04 2.42
C HIS A 32 22.48 -12.46 1.00
N GLN A 33 21.35 -12.34 0.33
CA GLN A 33 21.24 -11.71 -0.99
C GLN A 33 21.68 -10.24 -0.94
N ALA A 34 21.33 -9.53 0.13
CA ALA A 34 21.77 -8.15 0.35
C ALA A 34 23.29 -8.03 0.58
N ASP A 35 23.92 -8.98 1.28
CA ASP A 35 25.38 -9.00 1.48
C ASP A 35 26.14 -9.25 0.18
N ILE A 36 25.59 -10.06 -0.72
CA ILE A 36 26.18 -10.28 -2.04
C ILE A 36 26.09 -8.99 -2.87
N ALA A 37 24.91 -8.39 -2.93
CA ALA A 37 24.67 -7.15 -3.68
C ALA A 37 25.49 -5.95 -3.17
N GLU A 38 25.77 -5.86 -1.85
CA GLU A 38 26.62 -4.80 -1.28
C GLU A 38 28.04 -4.81 -1.87
N LYS A 39 28.59 -5.98 -2.19
CA LYS A 39 29.92 -6.09 -2.80
C LYS A 39 29.95 -5.45 -4.19
N ASP A 40 28.90 -5.67 -4.99
CA ASP A 40 28.77 -5.11 -6.33
C ASP A 40 28.35 -3.62 -6.32
N TYR A 41 27.65 -3.21 -5.27
CA TYR A 41 27.33 -1.79 -5.03
C TYR A 41 28.57 -0.96 -4.74
N GLY A 42 29.60 -1.56 -4.12
CA GLY A 42 30.90 -0.95 -3.85
C GLY A 42 30.87 0.22 -2.85
N LYS A 43 29.80 0.37 -2.07
CA LYS A 43 29.66 1.35 -1.00
C LYS A 43 29.19 0.65 0.27
N PRO A 44 29.77 0.95 1.43
CA PRO A 44 29.36 0.33 2.68
C PRO A 44 27.93 0.75 3.04
N LEU A 45 27.14 -0.21 3.52
CA LEU A 45 25.80 0.01 4.04
C LEU A 45 25.80 -0.09 5.57
N ILE A 46 24.94 0.70 6.21
CA ILE A 46 24.53 0.45 7.59
C ILE A 46 23.55 -0.72 7.53
N LYS A 47 23.90 -1.85 8.15
CA LYS A 47 23.10 -3.08 8.11
C LYS A 47 22.52 -3.39 9.47
N LEU A 48 21.20 -3.52 9.58
CA LEU A 48 20.47 -3.85 10.79
C LEU A 48 19.69 -5.14 10.58
N ILE A 49 19.85 -6.08 11.51
CA ILE A 49 19.12 -7.35 11.51
C ILE A 49 18.08 -7.36 12.61
N VAL A 50 16.86 -7.82 12.29
CA VAL A 50 15.72 -7.92 13.21
C VAL A 50 15.45 -9.39 13.52
N ASN A 51 15.07 -9.68 14.76
CA ASN A 51 14.72 -11.04 15.24
C ASN A 51 15.84 -12.07 15.11
N GLY A 52 17.08 -11.66 15.32
CA GLY A 52 18.22 -12.60 15.30
C GLY A 52 19.57 -11.90 15.21
N GLU A 53 20.59 -12.69 14.89
CA GLU A 53 21.97 -12.23 14.76
C GLU A 53 22.55 -12.62 13.41
N ARG A 54 23.42 -11.77 12.86
CA ARG A 54 24.17 -12.03 11.63
C ARG A 54 25.53 -11.32 11.68
N GLU A 55 26.59 -12.01 11.31
CA GLU A 55 27.93 -11.45 11.24
C GLU A 55 27.96 -10.24 10.27
N GLY A 56 28.55 -9.14 10.71
CA GLY A 56 28.61 -7.89 9.94
C GLY A 56 27.33 -7.04 9.96
N TRP A 57 26.29 -7.48 10.71
CA TRP A 57 25.05 -6.74 10.91
C TRP A 57 24.90 -6.35 12.37
N ARG A 58 24.33 -5.17 12.62
CA ARG A 58 24.00 -4.70 13.97
C ARG A 58 22.61 -5.19 14.34
N SER A 59 22.40 -5.60 15.59
CA SER A 59 21.08 -6.00 16.06
C SER A 59 20.16 -4.80 16.21
N PHE A 60 19.08 -4.77 15.44
CA PHE A 60 18.05 -3.75 15.59
C PHE A 60 17.40 -3.81 16.98
N ASP A 61 17.14 -5.03 17.46
CA ASP A 61 16.44 -5.30 18.72
C ASP A 61 17.24 -4.84 19.97
N GLU A 62 18.55 -4.73 19.86
CA GLU A 62 19.41 -4.19 20.92
C GLU A 62 19.70 -2.70 20.72
N GLU A 63 19.91 -2.28 19.47
CA GLU A 63 20.33 -0.92 19.19
C GLU A 63 19.29 0.13 19.50
N TYR A 64 18.01 -0.09 19.15
CA TYR A 64 16.97 0.91 19.38
C TYR A 64 16.81 1.24 20.88
N LYS A 65 17.14 0.31 21.78
CA LYS A 65 17.10 0.49 23.24
C LYS A 65 18.13 1.50 23.75
N LEU A 66 19.19 1.73 22.97
CA LEU A 66 20.28 2.63 23.34
C LEU A 66 19.96 4.11 23.04
N TYR A 67 18.89 4.38 22.29
CA TYR A 67 18.54 5.72 21.88
C TYR A 67 17.45 6.32 22.77
N SER A 68 17.44 7.64 22.86
CA SER A 68 16.40 8.40 23.57
C SER A 68 15.03 8.15 22.98
N THR A 69 14.01 8.03 23.84
CA THR A 69 12.60 8.02 23.43
C THR A 69 12.11 9.42 23.04
N HIS A 70 12.91 10.45 23.30
CA HIS A 70 12.63 11.82 22.91
C HIS A 70 13.44 12.17 21.66
N TYR A 71 12.74 12.56 20.60
CA TYR A 71 13.33 13.11 19.38
C TYR A 71 13.13 14.61 19.37
N GLU A 72 14.23 15.35 19.41
CA GLU A 72 14.20 16.81 19.26
C GLU A 72 14.21 17.16 17.77
N ARG A 73 13.11 17.75 17.31
CA ARG A 73 12.99 18.18 15.92
C ARG A 73 13.84 19.42 15.68
N THR A 74 14.84 19.29 14.84
CA THR A 74 15.69 20.40 14.41
C THR A 74 15.02 21.26 13.32
N ALA A 75 15.54 22.47 13.09
CA ALA A 75 14.97 23.39 12.09
C ALA A 75 15.08 22.85 10.65
N ASP A 76 16.05 21.97 10.39
CA ASP A 76 16.31 21.31 9.10
C ASP A 76 15.64 19.91 8.99
N ALA A 77 14.80 19.53 9.97
CA ALA A 77 14.07 18.26 9.91
C ALA A 77 13.15 18.24 8.69
N PRO A 78 13.13 17.13 7.92
CA PRO A 78 12.32 17.03 6.71
C PRO A 78 10.82 17.24 6.99
N CYS A 79 10.12 17.89 6.07
CA CYS A 79 8.68 18.15 6.19
C CYS A 79 8.05 18.50 4.83
N GLY A 80 6.72 18.52 4.79
CA GLY A 80 5.96 19.04 3.67
C GLY A 80 6.30 18.37 2.33
N ASP A 81 6.97 19.07 1.44
CA ASP A 81 7.32 18.61 0.10
C ASP A 81 8.63 17.84 0.01
N ASP A 82 9.37 17.70 1.11
CA ASP A 82 10.54 16.83 1.15
C ASP A 82 10.16 15.39 0.91
N LEU A 83 11.06 14.62 0.26
CA LEU A 83 10.80 13.20 -0.03
C LEU A 83 10.79 12.38 1.26
N MET A 84 9.78 11.53 1.42
CA MET A 84 9.61 10.62 2.54
C MET A 84 9.70 9.17 2.13
N LEU A 85 9.00 8.77 1.06
CA LEU A 85 8.89 7.40 0.62
C LEU A 85 9.26 7.23 -0.85
N MET A 86 9.85 6.10 -1.17
CA MET A 86 10.17 5.68 -2.52
C MET A 86 9.72 4.23 -2.73
N PHE A 87 8.84 4.01 -3.71
CA PHE A 87 8.35 2.67 -4.06
C PHE A 87 8.88 2.27 -5.42
N PHE A 88 9.44 1.07 -5.50
CA PHE A 88 9.80 0.46 -6.78
C PHE A 88 8.56 -0.15 -7.41
N THR A 89 8.16 0.35 -8.59
CA THR A 89 6.98 -0.11 -9.33
C THR A 89 7.40 -0.95 -10.53
N SER A 90 6.58 -1.93 -10.91
CA SER A 90 6.79 -2.68 -12.16
C SER A 90 6.68 -1.74 -13.35
N GLY A 91 7.79 -1.55 -14.06
CA GLY A 91 7.81 -0.81 -15.33
C GLY A 91 7.42 -1.71 -16.50
N THR A 92 6.81 -1.14 -17.54
CA THR A 92 6.51 -1.85 -18.80
C THR A 92 7.77 -2.13 -19.65
N SER A 93 8.91 -1.54 -19.30
CA SER A 93 10.14 -1.54 -20.12
C SER A 93 11.40 -2.01 -19.38
N GLY A 94 11.31 -3.03 -18.51
CA GLY A 94 12.50 -3.61 -17.85
C GLY A 94 12.60 -3.31 -16.37
N TYR A 95 13.57 -2.49 -15.94
CA TYR A 95 13.79 -2.21 -14.51
C TYR A 95 12.66 -1.39 -13.87
N PRO A 96 12.35 -1.65 -12.59
CA PRO A 96 11.32 -0.90 -11.87
C PRO A 96 11.59 0.61 -11.83
N LYS A 97 10.54 1.42 -12.03
CA LYS A 97 10.59 2.85 -11.76
C LYS A 97 10.50 3.11 -10.25
N ILE A 98 10.94 4.27 -9.79
CA ILE A 98 10.86 4.66 -8.37
C ILE A 98 9.84 5.79 -8.23
N ALA A 99 8.62 5.47 -7.79
CA ALA A 99 7.63 6.48 -7.44
C ALA A 99 8.02 7.13 -6.11
N ALA A 100 8.20 8.47 -6.13
CA ALA A 100 8.65 9.22 -4.97
C ALA A 100 7.51 10.02 -4.36
N HIS A 101 7.34 9.93 -3.04
CA HIS A 101 6.30 10.62 -2.30
C HIS A 101 6.88 11.53 -1.22
N SER A 102 6.25 12.69 -1.07
CA SER A 102 6.58 13.65 -0.02
C SER A 102 5.95 13.29 1.33
N TYR A 103 6.29 14.03 2.38
CA TYR A 103 5.65 13.89 3.70
C TYR A 103 4.14 14.18 3.67
N LYS A 104 3.62 14.90 2.67
CA LYS A 104 2.18 15.12 2.49
C LYS A 104 1.41 13.84 2.14
N TYR A 105 2.07 12.82 1.57
CA TYR A 105 1.46 11.55 1.20
C TYR A 105 0.70 10.88 2.35
N ALA A 106 1.26 10.96 3.56
CA ALA A 106 0.61 10.44 4.74
C ALA A 106 -0.81 11.02 4.95
N LEU A 107 -0.98 12.34 4.70
CA LEU A 107 -2.27 13.03 4.81
C LEU A 107 -3.27 12.58 3.74
N GLY A 108 -2.80 12.21 2.56
CA GLY A 108 -3.61 11.69 1.45
C GLY A 108 -4.37 10.41 1.80
N HIS A 109 -3.91 9.67 2.80
CA HIS A 109 -4.56 8.43 3.25
C HIS A 109 -5.77 8.62 4.17
N PHE A 110 -6.05 9.84 4.63
CA PHE A 110 -7.22 10.11 5.45
C PHE A 110 -8.52 9.68 4.78
N HIS A 111 -8.71 10.06 3.51
CA HIS A 111 -9.91 9.69 2.75
C HIS A 111 -10.02 8.17 2.55
N THR A 112 -8.90 7.50 2.30
CA THR A 112 -8.84 6.04 2.18
C THR A 112 -9.34 5.35 3.45
N ALA A 113 -8.84 5.77 4.60
CA ALA A 113 -9.19 5.14 5.87
C ALA A 113 -10.61 5.52 6.33
N LYS A 114 -10.95 6.83 6.28
CA LYS A 114 -12.22 7.34 6.83
C LYS A 114 -13.43 6.93 6.01
N TYR A 115 -13.36 7.04 4.68
CA TYR A 115 -14.54 6.93 3.83
C TYR A 115 -14.61 5.65 3.00
N TRP A 116 -13.48 4.96 2.82
CA TRP A 116 -13.47 3.70 2.09
C TRP A 116 -13.25 2.50 2.99
N HIS A 117 -12.18 2.45 3.80
CA HIS A 117 -12.04 1.40 4.81
C HIS A 117 -13.06 1.54 5.95
N ASN A 118 -13.61 2.73 6.13
CA ASN A 118 -14.57 3.06 7.18
C ASN A 118 -14.08 2.65 8.57
N VAL A 119 -12.82 2.97 8.89
CA VAL A 119 -12.23 2.64 10.17
C VAL A 119 -12.86 3.44 11.30
N ASP A 120 -12.91 2.82 12.45
CA ASP A 120 -13.51 3.35 13.68
C ASP A 120 -12.40 3.41 14.76
N PRO A 121 -12.26 4.50 15.53
CA PRO A 121 -11.32 4.60 16.65
C PRO A 121 -11.46 3.47 17.67
N ASP A 122 -12.70 3.01 17.89
CA ASP A 122 -13.00 1.89 18.81
C ASP A 122 -12.92 0.52 18.12
N GLY A 123 -12.53 0.50 16.84
CA GLY A 123 -12.48 -0.69 16.01
C GLY A 123 -11.08 -1.25 15.81
N LEU A 124 -11.02 -2.40 15.13
CA LEU A 124 -9.78 -3.05 14.71
C LEU A 124 -9.80 -3.28 13.22
N HIS A 125 -8.91 -2.61 12.50
CA HIS A 125 -8.76 -2.76 11.05
C HIS A 125 -7.72 -3.82 10.69
N PHE A 126 -8.07 -4.69 9.75
CA PHE A 126 -7.15 -5.69 9.20
C PHE A 126 -7.00 -5.53 7.69
N THR A 127 -5.78 -5.28 7.23
CA THR A 127 -5.43 -5.32 5.80
C THR A 127 -4.42 -6.44 5.53
N ILE A 128 -4.74 -7.32 4.59
CA ILE A 128 -3.78 -8.28 4.05
C ILE A 128 -3.01 -7.60 2.91
N SER A 129 -1.74 -7.32 3.17
CA SER A 129 -0.80 -6.79 2.18
C SER A 129 0.62 -7.02 2.67
N ASP A 130 1.51 -7.44 1.79
CA ASP A 130 2.95 -7.46 2.03
C ASP A 130 3.45 -6.04 2.31
N THR A 131 4.29 -5.87 3.33
CA THR A 131 4.83 -4.57 3.75
C THR A 131 5.78 -3.94 2.72
N GLY A 132 6.25 -4.73 1.74
CA GLY A 132 7.02 -4.25 0.61
C GLY A 132 6.19 -3.54 -0.47
N TRP A 133 4.88 -3.55 -0.37
CA TRP A 133 3.96 -2.93 -1.33
C TRP A 133 3.37 -1.63 -0.77
N ALA A 134 3.16 -0.65 -1.63
CA ALA A 134 2.54 0.62 -1.25
C ALA A 134 1.15 0.43 -0.58
N LYS A 135 0.42 -0.63 -0.94
CA LYS A 135 -0.87 -0.97 -0.32
C LYS A 135 -0.80 -1.19 1.19
N ALA A 136 0.36 -1.59 1.73
CA ALA A 136 0.53 -1.67 3.18
C ALA A 136 0.39 -0.30 3.86
N MET A 137 0.82 0.78 3.21
CA MET A 137 0.66 2.13 3.73
C MET A 137 -0.80 2.58 3.76
N TRP A 138 -1.62 2.06 2.82
CA TRP A 138 -3.04 2.38 2.76
C TRP A 138 -3.85 1.77 3.91
N GLY A 139 -3.50 0.57 4.33
CA GLY A 139 -4.31 -0.21 5.26
C GLY A 139 -3.66 -0.51 6.61
N LYS A 140 -2.39 -0.13 6.84
CA LYS A 140 -1.69 -0.49 8.09
C LYS A 140 -1.11 0.70 8.85
N LEU A 141 -0.99 1.88 8.22
CA LEU A 141 -0.27 2.98 8.84
C LEU A 141 -1.08 4.29 8.82
N TYR A 142 -0.80 5.13 7.84
CA TYR A 142 -1.09 6.57 7.91
C TYR A 142 -2.56 6.90 8.09
N GLY A 143 -3.43 6.37 7.24
CA GLY A 143 -4.85 6.68 7.31
C GLY A 143 -5.51 6.18 8.59
N GLN A 144 -5.18 4.97 9.02
CA GLN A 144 -5.69 4.38 10.24
C GLN A 144 -5.25 5.19 11.47
N TRP A 145 -4.00 5.58 11.54
CA TRP A 145 -3.47 6.41 12.65
C TRP A 145 -4.05 7.82 12.64
N LEU A 146 -4.25 8.44 11.48
CA LEU A 146 -4.96 9.73 11.35
C LEU A 146 -6.42 9.65 11.82
N CYS A 147 -7.02 8.47 11.72
CA CYS A 147 -8.38 8.20 12.20
C CYS A 147 -8.41 7.58 13.61
N GLU A 148 -7.27 7.54 14.32
CA GLU A 148 -7.14 7.00 15.69
C GLU A 148 -7.52 5.51 15.80
N ALA A 149 -7.54 4.78 14.66
CA ALA A 149 -7.97 3.40 14.62
C ALA A 149 -6.80 2.42 14.85
N ALA A 150 -7.07 1.36 15.61
CA ALA A 150 -6.13 0.27 15.78
C ALA A 150 -6.01 -0.58 14.52
N THR A 151 -4.80 -1.11 14.26
CA THR A 151 -4.53 -2.02 13.14
C THR A 151 -4.12 -3.39 13.64
N PHE A 152 -4.75 -4.42 13.09
CA PHE A 152 -4.37 -5.80 13.32
C PHE A 152 -3.24 -6.19 12.37
N VAL A 153 -2.14 -6.67 12.93
CA VAL A 153 -0.98 -7.17 12.17
C VAL A 153 -0.83 -8.65 12.46
N TYR A 154 -0.80 -9.44 11.41
CA TYR A 154 -0.58 -10.87 11.47
C TYR A 154 0.58 -11.24 10.56
N ASP A 155 1.62 -11.83 11.15
CA ASP A 155 2.80 -12.26 10.45
C ASP A 155 2.65 -13.71 9.98
N PHE A 156 2.94 -13.98 8.71
CA PHE A 156 2.88 -15.30 8.11
C PHE A 156 3.82 -15.38 6.89
N ASP A 157 4.46 -16.51 6.72
CA ASP A 157 5.32 -16.77 5.55
C ASP A 157 4.49 -17.06 4.30
N ARG A 158 3.41 -17.80 4.46
CA ARG A 158 2.51 -18.17 3.38
C ARG A 158 1.07 -17.95 3.80
N PHE A 159 0.29 -17.33 2.92
CA PHE A 159 -1.14 -17.15 3.16
C PHE A 159 -1.85 -18.50 3.23
N ASP A 160 -2.53 -18.75 4.35
CA ASP A 160 -3.50 -19.84 4.51
C ASP A 160 -4.84 -19.25 5.01
N ALA A 161 -5.89 -19.48 4.24
CA ALA A 161 -7.22 -19.01 4.60
C ALA A 161 -7.75 -19.64 5.91
N ALA A 162 -7.36 -20.89 6.19
CA ALA A 162 -7.79 -21.60 7.41
C ALA A 162 -7.19 -20.95 8.69
N ASP A 163 -6.01 -20.35 8.60
CA ASP A 163 -5.40 -19.62 9.71
C ASP A 163 -6.01 -18.22 9.89
N ILE A 164 -6.37 -17.57 8.78
CA ILE A 164 -6.85 -16.18 8.78
C ILE A 164 -8.32 -16.09 9.21
N LEU A 165 -9.17 -16.97 8.70
CA LEU A 165 -10.63 -16.90 8.91
C LEU A 165 -11.04 -16.92 10.40
N PRO A 166 -10.43 -17.71 11.30
CA PRO A 166 -10.75 -17.68 12.74
C PRO A 166 -10.38 -16.35 13.42
N MET A 167 -9.47 -15.56 12.83
CA MET A 167 -8.98 -14.32 13.46
C MET A 167 -10.07 -13.25 13.54
N PHE A 168 -11.06 -13.26 12.62
CA PHE A 168 -12.14 -12.29 12.62
C PHE A 168 -12.92 -12.30 13.94
N ALA A 169 -13.39 -13.47 14.36
CA ALA A 169 -14.09 -13.63 15.64
C ALA A 169 -13.15 -13.47 16.84
N LYS A 170 -11.97 -14.13 16.77
CA LYS A 170 -11.02 -14.15 17.89
C LYS A 170 -10.57 -12.77 18.34
N TYR A 171 -10.35 -11.85 17.41
CA TYR A 171 -9.85 -10.50 17.69
C TYR A 171 -10.90 -9.41 17.47
N HIS A 172 -12.14 -9.78 17.16
CA HIS A 172 -13.24 -8.83 16.90
C HIS A 172 -12.86 -7.80 15.82
N ILE A 173 -12.31 -8.27 14.69
CA ILE A 173 -11.94 -7.41 13.57
C ILE A 173 -13.19 -6.73 13.02
N THR A 174 -13.16 -5.39 12.95
CA THR A 174 -14.35 -4.60 12.57
C THR A 174 -14.35 -4.17 11.11
N THR A 175 -13.18 -3.98 10.50
CA THR A 175 -13.06 -3.64 9.09
C THR A 175 -11.94 -4.43 8.43
N PHE A 176 -12.15 -4.84 7.18
CA PHE A 176 -11.23 -5.74 6.50
C PHE A 176 -10.93 -5.28 5.07
N CYS A 177 -9.68 -5.41 4.67
CA CYS A 177 -9.24 -5.19 3.30
C CYS A 177 -8.30 -6.30 2.83
N ALA A 178 -8.58 -6.88 1.68
CA ALA A 178 -7.68 -7.85 1.05
C ALA A 178 -7.70 -7.71 -0.48
N PRO A 179 -6.62 -8.10 -1.18
CA PRO A 179 -6.64 -8.22 -2.63
C PRO A 179 -7.66 -9.27 -3.09
N PRO A 180 -8.27 -9.13 -4.28
CA PRO A 180 -9.18 -10.12 -4.84
C PRO A 180 -8.61 -11.54 -4.89
N THR A 181 -7.30 -11.67 -5.14
CA THR A 181 -6.61 -12.97 -5.10
C THR A 181 -6.73 -13.65 -3.73
N MET A 182 -6.57 -12.91 -2.62
CA MET A 182 -6.72 -13.47 -1.26
C MET A 182 -8.18 -13.82 -0.96
N LEU A 183 -9.13 -12.98 -1.34
CA LEU A 183 -10.55 -13.27 -1.22
C LEU A 183 -10.93 -14.55 -1.97
N ARG A 184 -10.38 -14.75 -3.18
CA ARG A 184 -10.57 -15.96 -3.98
C ARG A 184 -9.98 -17.21 -3.31
N MET A 185 -8.91 -17.07 -2.53
CA MET A 185 -8.38 -18.17 -1.73
C MET A 185 -9.27 -18.46 -0.51
N MET A 186 -9.81 -17.43 0.13
CA MET A 186 -10.71 -17.58 1.28
C MET A 186 -12.00 -18.31 0.94
N ILE A 187 -12.63 -18.02 -0.22
CA ILE A 187 -13.86 -18.71 -0.62
C ILE A 187 -13.68 -20.19 -1.01
N LYS A 188 -12.44 -20.69 -1.10
CA LYS A 188 -12.21 -22.14 -1.22
C LYS A 188 -12.47 -22.89 0.09
N GLN A 189 -12.50 -22.19 1.20
CA GLN A 189 -13.01 -22.69 2.47
C GLN A 189 -14.52 -22.48 2.52
N ASP A 190 -15.21 -23.25 3.36
CA ASP A 190 -16.62 -22.98 3.66
C ASP A 190 -16.69 -21.79 4.66
N ILE A 191 -16.68 -20.58 4.10
CA ILE A 191 -16.68 -19.33 4.91
C ILE A 191 -17.93 -19.17 5.76
N SER A 192 -19.03 -19.90 5.48
CA SER A 192 -20.24 -19.87 6.30
C SER A 192 -20.05 -20.48 7.70
N GLN A 193 -18.97 -21.24 7.91
CA GLN A 193 -18.63 -21.83 9.20
C GLN A 193 -17.87 -20.84 10.13
N TYR A 194 -17.47 -19.69 9.63
CA TYR A 194 -16.72 -18.71 10.40
C TYR A 194 -17.59 -17.51 10.76
N ASP A 195 -17.33 -16.96 11.94
CA ASP A 195 -18.09 -15.83 12.47
C ASP A 195 -17.48 -14.50 12.00
N PHE A 196 -18.26 -13.78 11.20
CA PHE A 196 -17.96 -12.42 10.72
C PHE A 196 -18.82 -11.35 11.41
N SER A 197 -19.52 -11.66 12.49
CA SER A 197 -20.47 -10.75 13.14
C SER A 197 -19.86 -9.44 13.63
N SER A 198 -18.56 -9.43 13.93
CA SER A 198 -17.81 -8.21 14.28
C SER A 198 -17.48 -7.32 13.08
N VAL A 199 -17.44 -7.89 11.85
CA VAL A 199 -17.03 -7.17 10.65
C VAL A 199 -18.17 -6.30 10.14
N LYS A 200 -17.94 -5.00 10.14
CA LYS A 200 -18.93 -3.98 9.71
C LYS A 200 -18.74 -3.59 8.25
N HIS A 201 -17.53 -3.76 7.70
CA HIS A 201 -17.20 -3.27 6.36
C HIS A 201 -16.02 -4.01 5.74
N MET A 202 -16.12 -4.27 4.43
CA MET A 202 -15.06 -4.91 3.65
C MET A 202 -14.70 -4.12 2.40
N THR A 203 -13.41 -4.08 2.09
CA THR A 203 -12.87 -3.40 0.92
C THR A 203 -11.88 -4.25 0.15
N THR A 204 -11.73 -3.96 -1.14
CA THR A 204 -10.75 -4.61 -2.01
C THR A 204 -10.18 -3.66 -3.05
N ALA A 205 -8.91 -3.82 -3.36
CA ALA A 205 -8.22 -3.08 -4.42
C ALA A 205 -6.96 -3.81 -4.89
N GLY A 206 -6.40 -3.35 -6.01
CA GLY A 206 -5.17 -3.86 -6.62
C GLY A 206 -5.41 -4.70 -7.87
N GLU A 207 -6.56 -5.32 -7.98
CA GLU A 207 -7.04 -6.10 -9.13
C GLU A 207 -8.55 -5.91 -9.26
N ALA A 208 -9.13 -6.25 -10.43
CA ALA A 208 -10.57 -6.29 -10.58
C ALA A 208 -11.17 -7.44 -9.75
N LEU A 209 -12.22 -7.14 -8.99
CA LEU A 209 -12.94 -8.15 -8.22
C LEU A 209 -13.82 -9.01 -9.15
N ASN A 210 -13.59 -10.32 -9.12
CA ASN A 210 -14.46 -11.24 -9.83
C ASN A 210 -15.86 -11.24 -9.19
N PRO A 211 -16.94 -10.98 -9.98
CA PRO A 211 -18.31 -10.94 -9.46
C PRO A 211 -18.74 -12.22 -8.72
N GLU A 212 -18.20 -13.36 -9.07
CA GLU A 212 -18.51 -14.62 -8.38
C GLU A 212 -17.91 -14.66 -6.97
N VAL A 213 -16.70 -14.18 -6.80
CA VAL A 213 -16.07 -14.03 -5.47
C VAL A 213 -16.91 -13.11 -4.58
N TYR A 214 -17.35 -11.97 -5.13
CA TYR A 214 -18.25 -11.06 -4.43
C TYR A 214 -19.53 -11.76 -3.96
N ARG A 215 -20.25 -12.44 -4.88
CA ARG A 215 -21.53 -13.09 -4.56
C ARG A 215 -21.39 -14.18 -3.50
N GLN A 216 -20.30 -14.94 -3.55
CA GLN A 216 -20.07 -15.99 -2.56
C GLN A 216 -19.80 -15.40 -1.17
N PHE A 217 -19.01 -14.34 -1.07
CA PHE A 217 -18.81 -13.63 0.19
C PHE A 217 -20.09 -13.02 0.73
N GLU A 218 -20.82 -12.27 -0.11
CA GLU A 218 -22.08 -11.63 0.28
C GLU A 218 -23.09 -12.67 0.77
N LYS A 219 -23.22 -13.79 0.05
CA LYS A 219 -24.12 -14.90 0.43
C LYS A 219 -23.76 -15.52 1.78
N ALA A 220 -22.47 -15.71 2.04
CA ALA A 220 -22.00 -16.39 3.24
C ALA A 220 -21.96 -15.50 4.47
N THR A 221 -21.67 -14.20 4.31
CA THR A 221 -21.42 -13.27 5.42
C THR A 221 -22.44 -12.13 5.54
N GLY A 222 -23.23 -11.88 4.48
CA GLY A 222 -24.10 -10.69 4.38
C GLY A 222 -23.35 -9.38 4.12
N LEU A 223 -22.03 -9.43 3.95
CA LEU A 223 -21.17 -8.25 3.77
C LEU A 223 -20.96 -7.95 2.29
N GLN A 224 -21.06 -6.68 1.94
CA GLN A 224 -20.67 -6.17 0.64
C GLN A 224 -19.17 -5.84 0.62
N ILE A 225 -18.50 -6.11 -0.51
CA ILE A 225 -17.10 -5.79 -0.71
C ILE A 225 -16.99 -4.56 -1.59
N MET A 226 -16.48 -3.46 -1.03
CA MET A 226 -16.36 -2.19 -1.74
C MET A 226 -15.02 -2.13 -2.48
N GLU A 227 -15.11 -2.04 -3.82
CA GLU A 227 -13.94 -1.89 -4.66
C GLU A 227 -13.38 -0.48 -4.61
N GLY A 228 -12.06 -0.38 -4.81
CA GLY A 228 -11.36 0.89 -4.96
C GLY A 228 -10.18 0.78 -5.89
N PHE A 229 -9.84 1.88 -6.54
CA PHE A 229 -8.74 2.00 -7.48
C PHE A 229 -7.77 3.11 -7.04
N GLY A 230 -6.52 2.78 -7.16
CA GLY A 230 -5.38 3.67 -7.02
C GLY A 230 -4.12 2.97 -7.50
N GLN A 231 -3.01 3.65 -7.46
CA GLN A 231 -1.73 3.16 -7.96
C GLN A 231 -0.64 3.39 -6.93
N THR A 232 0.59 2.93 -7.22
CA THR A 232 1.75 3.29 -6.40
C THR A 232 2.03 4.79 -6.45
N GLU A 233 1.67 5.44 -7.53
CA GLU A 233 1.84 6.86 -7.81
C GLU A 233 0.84 7.76 -7.07
N LEU A 234 -0.24 7.19 -6.52
CA LEU A 234 -1.27 7.96 -5.81
C LEU A 234 -2.01 7.11 -4.78
N THR A 235 -2.73 7.76 -3.85
CA THR A 235 -3.62 7.07 -2.91
C THR A 235 -4.95 6.71 -3.59
N LEU A 236 -5.96 6.31 -2.83
CA LEU A 236 -7.26 5.93 -3.36
C LEU A 236 -7.92 7.06 -4.18
N MET A 237 -8.03 6.88 -5.48
CA MET A 237 -8.54 7.89 -6.42
C MET A 237 -10.01 7.67 -6.77
N ILE A 238 -10.40 6.44 -7.05
CA ILE A 238 -11.78 6.06 -7.40
C ILE A 238 -12.21 4.95 -6.45
N ALA A 239 -13.41 5.03 -5.87
CA ALA A 239 -13.89 4.01 -4.96
C ALA A 239 -15.40 3.98 -4.79
N ASN A 240 -15.89 2.82 -4.36
CA ASN A 240 -17.22 2.69 -3.78
C ASN A 240 -17.12 3.14 -2.29
N LEU A 241 -17.36 4.41 -2.04
CA LEU A 241 -17.31 4.98 -0.68
C LEU A 241 -18.57 4.64 0.11
N MET A 242 -18.48 4.72 1.44
CA MET A 242 -19.64 4.62 2.31
C MET A 242 -20.73 5.62 1.92
N GLY A 243 -21.97 5.14 1.85
CA GLY A 243 -23.14 5.95 1.45
C GLY A 243 -23.37 6.05 -0.06
N ASN A 244 -22.44 5.59 -0.90
CA ASN A 244 -22.66 5.48 -2.33
C ASN A 244 -23.42 4.18 -2.67
N SER A 245 -24.23 4.22 -3.74
CA SER A 245 -24.80 2.99 -4.28
C SER A 245 -23.70 2.14 -4.90
N HIS A 246 -23.56 0.92 -4.38
CA HIS A 246 -22.61 -0.05 -4.93
C HIS A 246 -23.10 -0.58 -6.29
N LYS A 247 -22.18 -0.67 -7.26
CA LYS A 247 -22.42 -1.32 -8.55
C LYS A 247 -21.34 -2.37 -8.78
N LEU A 248 -21.74 -3.62 -8.76
CA LEU A 248 -20.84 -4.77 -8.94
C LEU A 248 -20.08 -4.65 -10.27
N GLY A 249 -18.76 -4.85 -10.22
CA GLY A 249 -17.86 -4.70 -11.36
C GLY A 249 -17.49 -3.26 -11.70
N SER A 250 -17.84 -2.30 -10.82
CA SER A 250 -17.41 -0.90 -10.94
C SER A 250 -16.46 -0.54 -9.80
N MET A 251 -15.35 0.12 -10.11
CA MET A 251 -14.43 0.69 -9.11
C MET A 251 -15.09 1.78 -8.27
N GLY A 252 -16.25 2.32 -8.66
CA GLY A 252 -16.95 3.38 -7.96
C GLY A 252 -16.84 4.74 -8.65
N LYS A 253 -16.74 5.80 -7.84
CA LYS A 253 -16.68 7.20 -8.29
C LYS A 253 -15.39 7.86 -7.80
N PRO A 254 -14.98 9.02 -8.38
CA PRO A 254 -13.89 9.82 -7.85
C PRO A 254 -14.05 10.09 -6.36
N THR A 255 -12.97 9.94 -5.61
CA THR A 255 -12.95 10.28 -4.18
C THR A 255 -12.79 11.79 -4.00
N PRO A 256 -13.21 12.38 -2.86
CA PRO A 256 -13.03 13.81 -2.61
C PRO A 256 -11.57 14.28 -2.58
N ALA A 257 -10.60 13.36 -2.62
CA ALA A 257 -9.19 13.69 -2.64
C ALA A 257 -8.68 14.14 -4.00
N TYR A 258 -9.38 13.79 -5.09
CA TYR A 258 -8.92 13.97 -6.46
C TYR A 258 -10.01 14.55 -7.35
N ASP A 259 -9.64 15.53 -8.19
CA ASP A 259 -10.46 15.97 -9.31
C ASP A 259 -10.09 15.11 -10.52
N VAL A 260 -11.01 14.24 -10.93
CA VAL A 260 -10.78 13.18 -11.92
C VAL A 260 -11.66 13.38 -13.13
N ASP A 261 -11.09 13.23 -14.32
CA ASP A 261 -11.81 13.19 -15.57
C ASP A 261 -11.40 11.98 -16.42
N ILE A 262 -12.10 11.74 -17.52
CA ILE A 262 -11.75 10.71 -18.49
C ILE A 262 -11.65 11.39 -19.85
N LEU A 263 -10.45 11.37 -20.44
CA LEU A 263 -10.15 12.09 -21.67
C LEU A 263 -9.88 11.16 -22.86
N ASP A 264 -10.21 11.64 -24.06
CA ASP A 264 -9.77 11.03 -25.30
C ASP A 264 -8.28 11.38 -25.62
N PRO A 265 -7.67 10.82 -26.67
CA PRO A 265 -6.29 11.14 -27.04
C PRO A 265 -6.04 12.61 -27.42
N ASP A 266 -7.09 13.35 -27.75
CA ASP A 266 -7.03 14.78 -28.09
C ASP A 266 -7.20 15.68 -26.84
N GLY A 267 -7.40 15.09 -25.65
CA GLY A 267 -7.56 15.79 -24.39
C GLY A 267 -8.98 16.29 -24.11
N ASN A 268 -9.99 15.82 -24.84
CA ASN A 268 -11.38 16.18 -24.58
C ASN A 268 -12.07 15.16 -23.67
N PRO A 269 -12.99 15.59 -22.79
CA PRO A 269 -13.81 14.67 -22.00
C PRO A 269 -14.60 13.71 -22.89
N VAL A 270 -14.55 12.41 -22.59
CA VAL A 270 -15.32 11.40 -23.33
C VAL A 270 -16.79 11.37 -22.85
N PRO A 271 -17.74 11.06 -23.74
CA PRO A 271 -19.13 10.83 -23.36
C PRO A 271 -19.31 9.62 -22.45
N ASP A 272 -20.39 9.58 -21.67
CA ASP A 272 -20.75 8.45 -20.83
C ASP A 272 -20.83 7.13 -21.62
N GLY A 273 -20.11 6.12 -21.17
CA GLY A 273 -20.05 4.80 -21.78
C GLY A 273 -18.92 4.61 -22.79
N GLU A 274 -18.16 5.65 -23.10
CA GLU A 274 -16.97 5.55 -23.94
C GLU A 274 -15.71 5.33 -23.11
N THR A 275 -14.66 4.85 -23.77
CA THR A 275 -13.36 4.55 -23.14
C THR A 275 -12.42 5.73 -23.34
N GLY A 276 -11.74 6.14 -22.25
CA GLY A 276 -10.71 7.16 -22.28
C GLY A 276 -9.63 6.92 -21.21
N GLU A 277 -8.66 7.80 -21.17
CA GLU A 277 -7.62 7.83 -20.14
C GLU A 277 -8.14 8.50 -18.87
N ILE A 278 -7.91 7.86 -17.72
CA ILE A 278 -8.26 8.46 -16.42
C ILE A 278 -7.18 9.46 -16.06
N VAL A 279 -7.55 10.71 -15.87
CA VAL A 279 -6.63 11.80 -15.53
C VAL A 279 -7.00 12.45 -14.20
N VAL A 280 -5.99 13.01 -13.51
CA VAL A 280 -6.16 13.83 -12.30
C VAL A 280 -5.81 15.27 -12.66
N LYS A 281 -6.74 16.21 -12.45
CA LYS A 281 -6.47 17.64 -12.63
C LYS A 281 -5.63 18.17 -11.49
N THR A 282 -4.53 18.83 -11.84
CA THR A 282 -3.54 19.35 -10.89
C THR A 282 -3.28 20.84 -11.01
N SER A 283 -3.88 21.51 -12.01
CA SER A 283 -3.71 22.94 -12.28
C SER A 283 -4.07 23.84 -11.09
N ASP A 284 -5.15 23.52 -10.38
CA ASP A 284 -5.59 24.32 -9.24
C ASP A 284 -4.94 23.89 -7.93
N LYS A 285 -4.75 22.57 -7.76
CA LYS A 285 -4.17 21.99 -6.53
C LYS A 285 -3.62 20.62 -6.79
N VAL A 286 -2.37 20.40 -6.39
CA VAL A 286 -1.78 19.05 -6.34
C VAL A 286 -2.31 18.30 -5.11
N PRO A 287 -3.00 17.14 -5.28
CA PRO A 287 -3.47 16.33 -4.16
C PRO A 287 -2.32 15.83 -3.29
N CYS A 288 -2.52 15.81 -1.96
CA CYS A 288 -1.51 15.33 -1.02
C CYS A 288 -1.08 13.88 -1.27
N GLY A 289 -1.99 13.06 -1.78
CA GLY A 289 -1.74 11.64 -2.06
C GLY A 289 -1.07 11.36 -3.40
N LEU A 290 -0.83 12.37 -4.22
CA LEU A 290 -0.18 12.23 -5.53
C LEU A 290 1.34 12.22 -5.35
N PHE A 291 2.05 11.41 -6.13
CA PHE A 291 3.51 11.31 -6.07
C PHE A 291 4.20 12.58 -6.61
N ALA A 292 5.44 12.81 -6.19
CA ALA A 292 6.23 13.96 -6.64
C ALA A 292 6.90 13.73 -8.03
N GLY A 293 6.70 12.55 -8.60
CA GLY A 293 7.31 12.09 -9.84
C GLY A 293 8.16 10.84 -9.66
N TYR A 294 8.75 10.37 -10.75
CA TYR A 294 9.68 9.25 -10.71
C TYR A 294 11.09 9.75 -10.37
N TYR A 295 11.63 9.24 -9.26
CA TYR A 295 12.92 9.66 -8.73
C TYR A 295 14.04 9.51 -9.76
N LYS A 296 14.76 10.63 -10.04
CA LYS A 296 15.82 10.74 -11.04
C LYS A 296 15.42 10.30 -12.47
N ASN A 297 14.14 10.34 -12.78
CA ASN A 297 13.64 9.98 -14.12
C ASN A 297 12.63 11.03 -14.59
N LYS A 298 13.16 12.16 -15.05
CA LYS A 298 12.34 13.28 -15.54
C LYS A 298 11.52 12.90 -16.77
N GLU A 299 12.11 12.14 -17.71
CA GLU A 299 11.42 11.71 -18.92
C GLU A 299 10.13 10.94 -18.60
N LYS A 300 10.22 9.92 -17.74
CA LYS A 300 9.04 9.16 -17.32
C LYS A 300 8.08 9.96 -16.45
N THR A 301 8.55 10.98 -15.77
CA THR A 301 7.68 11.90 -15.02
C THR A 301 6.89 12.76 -15.99
N ASP A 302 7.54 13.34 -16.99
CA ASP A 302 6.90 14.21 -17.99
C ASP A 302 5.88 13.45 -18.86
N GLU A 303 6.03 12.12 -19.04
CA GLU A 303 5.03 11.28 -19.74
C GLU A 303 3.67 11.20 -19.01
N VAL A 304 3.64 11.43 -17.69
CA VAL A 304 2.43 11.28 -16.84
C VAL A 304 2.06 12.56 -16.09
N TRP A 305 2.95 13.55 -16.07
CA TRP A 305 2.74 14.87 -15.50
C TRP A 305 2.84 15.91 -16.62
N HIS A 306 1.74 16.22 -17.28
CA HIS A 306 1.67 17.18 -18.38
C HIS A 306 0.30 17.86 -18.40
N ASP A 307 0.23 19.02 -19.02
CA ASP A 307 -0.96 19.79 -19.35
C ASP A 307 -1.87 20.18 -18.15
N GLY A 308 -1.40 20.02 -16.90
CA GLY A 308 -2.14 20.37 -15.70
C GLY A 308 -3.23 19.42 -15.31
#